data_a5af855771feee7c31941542dc8e00e9
#
_entry.id   a5af855771feee7c31941542dc8e00e9
#
_cell.length_a   1.000
_cell.length_b   1.000
_cell.length_c   1.000
_cell.angle_alpha   90.00
_cell.angle_beta   90.00
_cell.angle_gamma   90.00
#
_symmetry.space_group_name_H-M   'P 1'
#
loop_
_entity.id
_entity.type
_entity.pdbx_description
1 polymer ?
#
loop_
_entity_poly.entity_id
_entity_poly.type
_entity_poly.pdbx_seq_one_letter_code
_entity_poly.pdbx_strand_id
1 'polypeptide(L)'
;MPSYSRCVESLPRSALALTALFESIKGKCTGLSVADSTPIAVCDNLRIRRHKVFDGIAERGKTSTGWFFGFKLHVIINHLGEILSFRLTPGNTDDRKPLPELIKDLSGCLYADKGYLSASLKQQLKTMGINLITNIKHEFRTNKKTLYF
;
A
#
# COMPACT_ATOMS: atom_id res chain seq x y z
N MET A 1 -10.11 -11.19 30.38
CA MET A 1 -9.68 -10.37 29.24
C MET A 1 -9.36 -8.96 29.74
N PRO A 2 -8.32 -8.28 29.25
CA PRO A 2 -8.06 -6.89 29.62
C PRO A 2 -9.22 -5.99 29.17
N SER A 3 -9.52 -4.94 29.95
CA SER A 3 -10.51 -3.93 29.52
C SER A 3 -10.02 -3.17 28.29
N TYR A 4 -10.95 -2.58 27.52
CA TYR A 4 -10.64 -1.76 26.35
C TYR A 4 -9.58 -0.68 26.65
N SER A 5 -9.74 0.06 27.76
CA SER A 5 -8.80 1.11 28.18
C SER A 5 -7.39 0.56 28.38
N ARG A 6 -7.26 -0.59 29.03
CA ARG A 6 -5.96 -1.23 29.28
C ARG A 6 -5.31 -1.73 27.99
N CYS A 7 -6.11 -2.18 27.02
CA CYS A 7 -5.62 -2.55 25.71
C CYS A 7 -5.05 -1.33 24.97
N VAL A 8 -5.77 -0.22 24.93
CA VAL A 8 -5.33 1.03 24.26
C VAL A 8 -4.07 1.60 24.91
N GLU A 9 -3.97 1.60 26.24
CA GLU A 9 -2.78 2.04 26.97
C GLU A 9 -1.54 1.17 26.71
N SER A 10 -1.75 -0.10 26.39
CA SER A 10 -0.65 -1.04 26.11
C SER A 10 -0.11 -0.93 24.69
N LEU A 11 -0.88 -0.43 23.72
CA LEU A 11 -0.49 -0.34 22.31
C LEU A 11 0.82 0.42 22.08
N PRO A 12 1.05 1.62 22.63
CA PRO A 12 2.31 2.35 22.44
C PRO A 12 3.53 1.58 22.98
N ARG A 13 3.36 0.86 24.08
CA ARG A 13 4.42 0.04 24.69
C ARG A 13 4.77 -1.19 23.83
N SER A 14 3.79 -1.70 23.10
CA SER A 14 3.94 -2.87 22.21
C SER A 14 4.47 -2.50 20.82
N ALA A 15 4.51 -1.22 20.46
CA ALA A 15 4.88 -0.78 19.12
C ALA A 15 6.27 -1.27 18.68
N LEU A 16 7.26 -1.19 19.56
CA LEU A 16 8.63 -1.66 19.27
C LEU A 16 8.66 -3.18 19.03
N ALA A 17 7.99 -3.95 19.88
CA ALA A 17 7.90 -5.41 19.74
C ALA A 17 7.16 -5.82 18.45
N LEU A 18 6.07 -5.11 18.10
CA LEU A 18 5.33 -5.34 16.86
C LEU A 18 6.17 -5.00 15.63
N THR A 19 6.96 -3.93 15.67
CA THR A 19 7.87 -3.58 14.57
C THR A 19 8.96 -4.65 14.41
N ALA A 20 9.57 -5.11 15.49
CA ALA A 20 10.57 -6.18 15.46
C ALA A 20 9.96 -7.50 14.93
N LEU A 21 8.76 -7.85 15.36
CA LEU A 21 8.03 -9.00 14.83
C LEU A 21 7.79 -8.86 13.33
N PHE A 22 7.29 -7.70 12.88
CA PHE A 22 7.05 -7.46 11.45
C PHE A 22 8.34 -7.65 10.64
N GLU A 23 9.46 -7.05 11.07
CA GLU A 23 10.74 -7.22 10.38
C GLU A 23 11.22 -8.69 10.34
N SER A 24 10.89 -9.49 11.36
CA SER A 24 11.25 -10.91 11.42
C SER A 24 10.42 -11.80 10.48
N ILE A 25 9.17 -11.40 10.17
CA ILE A 25 8.25 -12.15 9.29
C ILE A 25 8.14 -11.54 7.89
N LYS A 26 8.85 -10.46 7.63
CA LYS A 26 8.90 -9.78 6.32
C LYS A 26 9.36 -10.75 5.23
N GLY A 27 8.64 -10.77 4.12
CA GLY A 27 8.97 -11.60 2.97
C GLY A 27 10.27 -11.19 2.28
N LYS A 28 10.79 -12.06 1.43
CA LYS A 28 11.98 -11.79 0.62
C LYS A 28 11.57 -11.37 -0.79
N CYS A 29 12.34 -10.45 -1.38
CA CYS A 29 12.15 -10.07 -2.78
C CYS A 29 12.40 -11.28 -3.69
N THR A 30 11.39 -11.65 -4.47
CA THR A 30 11.42 -12.80 -5.39
C THR A 30 11.47 -12.38 -6.87
N GLY A 31 11.64 -11.08 -7.13
CA GLY A 31 11.63 -10.50 -8.47
C GLY A 31 10.24 -10.24 -9.04
N LEU A 32 9.18 -10.66 -8.34
CA LEU A 32 7.79 -10.42 -8.73
C LEU A 32 7.00 -9.90 -7.52
N SER A 33 6.50 -8.69 -7.64
CA SER A 33 5.80 -8.00 -6.55
C SER A 33 4.49 -7.38 -7.05
N VAL A 34 3.55 -7.18 -6.14
CA VAL A 34 2.25 -6.53 -6.39
C VAL A 34 2.09 -5.39 -5.40
N ALA A 35 1.77 -4.20 -5.90
CA ALA A 35 1.46 -3.03 -5.10
C ALA A 35 -0.03 -2.71 -5.14
N ASP A 36 -0.61 -2.43 -3.98
CA ASP A 36 -1.99 -1.99 -3.83
C ASP A 36 -2.12 -0.98 -2.69
N SER A 37 -3.22 -0.21 -2.71
CA SER A 37 -3.56 0.72 -1.64
C SER A 37 -5.00 0.52 -1.18
N THR A 38 -5.20 0.48 0.14
CA THR A 38 -6.50 0.29 0.77
C THR A 38 -6.84 1.49 1.66
N PRO A 39 -8.03 2.09 1.53
CA PRO A 39 -8.48 3.15 2.42
C PRO A 39 -8.83 2.60 3.80
N ILE A 40 -8.41 3.31 4.86
CA ILE A 40 -8.78 3.04 6.24
C ILE A 40 -9.56 4.25 6.74
N ALA A 41 -10.90 4.14 6.75
CA ALA A 41 -11.76 5.17 7.28
C ALA A 41 -11.73 5.15 8.82
N VAL A 42 -11.53 6.32 9.43
CA VAL A 42 -11.50 6.47 10.90
C VAL A 42 -12.84 6.89 11.49
N CYS A 43 -13.73 7.44 10.67
CA CYS A 43 -15.11 7.73 11.04
C CYS A 43 -15.97 7.93 9.79
N ASP A 44 -17.31 7.93 10.00
CA ASP A 44 -18.26 8.32 8.97
C ASP A 44 -18.09 9.78 8.55
N ASN A 45 -18.34 10.09 7.29
CA ASN A 45 -18.18 11.45 6.74
C ASN A 45 -19.00 12.51 7.50
N LEU A 46 -20.15 12.15 8.07
CA LEU A 46 -20.97 13.05 8.88
C LEU A 46 -20.33 13.40 10.24
N ARG A 47 -19.39 12.59 10.71
CA ARG A 47 -18.72 12.74 12.00
C ARG A 47 -17.38 13.47 11.95
N ILE A 48 -16.87 13.79 10.77
CA ILE A 48 -15.54 14.41 10.60
C ILE A 48 -15.34 15.62 11.51
N ARG A 49 -16.33 16.54 11.56
CA ARG A 49 -16.25 17.75 12.39
C ARG A 49 -16.16 17.50 13.90
N ARG A 50 -16.60 16.32 14.36
CA ARG A 50 -16.57 15.92 15.78
C ARG A 50 -15.39 15.02 16.11
N HIS A 51 -14.68 14.53 15.09
CA HIS A 51 -13.58 13.59 15.24
C HIS A 51 -12.29 14.36 15.54
N LYS A 52 -11.83 14.27 16.80
CA LYS A 52 -10.63 15.00 17.27
C LYS A 52 -9.39 14.12 17.39
N VAL A 53 -9.56 12.79 17.44
CA VAL A 53 -8.44 11.84 17.74
C VAL A 53 -7.34 11.89 16.69
N PHE A 54 -7.70 12.02 15.42
CA PHE A 54 -6.76 12.08 14.29
C PHE A 54 -6.79 13.42 13.56
N ASP A 55 -7.18 14.48 14.29
CA ASP A 55 -7.18 15.84 13.75
C ASP A 55 -5.75 16.26 13.37
N GLY A 56 -5.59 16.83 12.19
CA GLY A 56 -4.27 17.21 11.66
C GLY A 56 -3.40 16.07 11.10
N ILE A 57 -3.82 14.80 11.24
CA ILE A 57 -3.09 13.63 10.70
C ILE A 57 -3.92 12.80 9.71
N ALA A 58 -5.21 12.62 9.96
CA ALA A 58 -6.12 12.02 8.99
C ALA A 58 -6.62 13.06 7.99
N GLU A 59 -6.79 12.65 6.75
CA GLU A 59 -7.24 13.53 5.68
C GLU A 59 -8.38 12.92 4.87
N ARG A 60 -9.10 13.77 4.16
CA ARG A 60 -10.21 13.37 3.31
C ARG A 60 -9.69 12.84 1.98
N GLY A 61 -9.90 11.57 1.70
CA GLY A 61 -9.55 10.91 0.44
C GLY A 61 -10.77 10.55 -0.38
N LYS A 62 -10.54 10.23 -1.66
CA LYS A 62 -11.55 9.74 -2.59
C LYS A 62 -11.12 8.39 -3.15
N THR A 63 -12.05 7.44 -3.20
CA THR A 63 -11.89 6.16 -3.88
C THR A 63 -12.95 6.00 -4.97
N SER A 64 -12.92 4.89 -5.70
CA SER A 64 -13.99 4.52 -6.65
C SER A 64 -15.35 4.35 -5.96
N THR A 65 -15.36 3.98 -4.69
CA THR A 65 -16.59 3.78 -3.88
C THR A 65 -17.09 5.04 -3.19
N GLY A 66 -16.33 6.14 -3.20
CA GLY A 66 -16.74 7.40 -2.61
C GLY A 66 -15.67 8.11 -1.78
N TRP A 67 -16.14 9.09 -0.98
CA TRP A 67 -15.28 9.85 -0.09
C TRP A 67 -15.15 9.15 1.27
N PHE A 68 -13.96 9.20 1.85
CA PHE A 68 -13.67 8.75 3.21
C PHE A 68 -12.79 9.76 3.93
N PHE A 69 -12.76 9.69 5.26
CA PHE A 69 -11.84 10.46 6.10
C PHE A 69 -10.98 9.48 6.87
N GLY A 70 -9.66 9.56 6.73
CA GLY A 70 -8.74 8.62 7.37
C GLY A 70 -7.38 8.55 6.71
N PHE A 71 -6.92 7.33 6.50
CA PHE A 71 -5.60 7.00 6.00
C PHE A 71 -5.70 6.08 4.77
N LYS A 72 -4.60 5.97 4.03
CA LYS A 72 -4.38 4.91 3.04
C LYS A 72 -3.25 4.00 3.51
N LEU A 73 -3.48 2.72 3.50
CA LEU A 73 -2.47 1.70 3.70
C LEU A 73 -1.96 1.24 2.33
N HIS A 74 -0.73 1.56 2.02
CA HIS A 74 -0.03 1.06 0.84
C HIS A 74 0.72 -0.20 1.24
N VAL A 75 0.59 -1.28 0.47
CA VAL A 75 1.21 -2.57 0.74
C VAL A 75 1.87 -3.09 -0.53
N ILE A 76 3.06 -3.66 -0.39
CA ILE A 76 3.70 -4.44 -1.45
C ILE A 76 3.88 -5.86 -0.94
N ILE A 77 3.41 -6.82 -1.71
CA ILE A 77 3.55 -8.25 -1.46
C ILE A 77 4.35 -8.93 -2.58
N ASN A 78 4.97 -10.05 -2.28
CA ASN A 78 5.55 -10.91 -3.32
C ASN A 78 4.50 -11.88 -3.88
N HIS A 79 4.89 -12.71 -4.85
CA HIS A 79 4.00 -13.71 -5.48
C HIS A 79 3.55 -14.83 -4.52
N LEU A 80 4.19 -14.99 -3.37
CA LEU A 80 3.81 -15.92 -2.31
C LEU A 80 2.79 -15.33 -1.33
N GLY A 81 2.44 -14.03 -1.48
CA GLY A 81 1.54 -13.31 -0.56
C GLY A 81 2.24 -12.77 0.69
N GLU A 82 3.57 -12.83 0.78
CA GLU A 82 4.33 -12.28 1.90
C GLU A 82 4.46 -10.76 1.76
N ILE A 83 4.32 -10.03 2.86
CA ILE A 83 4.48 -8.56 2.88
C ILE A 83 5.96 -8.21 2.77
N LEU A 84 6.30 -7.45 1.73
CA LEU A 84 7.66 -6.93 1.51
C LEU A 84 7.85 -5.56 2.17
N SER A 85 6.88 -4.68 2.00
CA SER A 85 6.88 -3.35 2.59
C SER A 85 5.45 -2.81 2.72
N PHE A 86 5.25 -1.88 3.65
CA PHE A 86 3.99 -1.17 3.77
C PHE A 86 4.22 0.26 4.26
N ARG A 87 3.25 1.13 4.03
CA ARG A 87 3.24 2.51 4.51
C ARG A 87 1.82 3.00 4.74
N LEU A 88 1.62 3.71 5.84
CA LEU A 88 0.39 4.43 6.13
C LEU A 88 0.59 5.90 5.76
N THR A 89 -0.35 6.46 5.00
CA THR A 89 -0.36 7.87 4.59
C THR A 89 -1.70 8.51 4.88
N PRO A 90 -1.80 9.84 4.99
CA PRO A 90 -3.09 10.53 5.01
C PRO A 90 -3.94 10.19 3.79
N GLY A 91 -5.27 10.15 3.95
CA GLY A 91 -6.22 9.68 2.93
C GLY A 91 -6.17 10.43 1.59
N ASN A 92 -5.73 11.70 1.57
CA ASN A 92 -5.58 12.52 0.37
C ASN A 92 -4.28 12.26 -0.41
N THR A 93 -3.40 11.39 0.08
CA THR A 93 -2.12 11.09 -0.58
C THR A 93 -2.34 10.34 -1.88
N ASP A 94 -1.68 10.78 -2.94
CA ASP A 94 -1.63 10.07 -4.23
C ASP A 94 -0.84 8.77 -4.07
N ASP A 95 -1.38 7.65 -4.58
CA ASP A 95 -0.82 6.30 -4.41
C ASP A 95 0.58 6.15 -5.02
N ARG A 96 0.93 7.02 -5.97
CA ARG A 96 2.24 7.06 -6.62
C ARG A 96 3.35 7.64 -5.74
N LYS A 97 3.01 8.55 -4.80
CA LYS A 97 4.00 9.26 -3.98
C LYS A 97 4.84 8.36 -3.08
N PRO A 98 4.24 7.42 -2.31
CA PRO A 98 5.01 6.57 -1.40
C PRO A 98 5.75 5.43 -2.11
N LEU A 99 5.40 5.13 -3.37
CA LEU A 99 5.89 3.95 -4.07
C LEU A 99 7.43 3.89 -4.21
N PRO A 100 8.15 4.95 -4.60
CA PRO A 100 9.61 4.90 -4.74
C PRO A 100 10.34 4.51 -3.45
N GLU A 101 9.78 4.91 -2.30
CA GLU A 101 10.35 4.60 -0.99
C GLU A 101 10.05 3.16 -0.57
N LEU A 102 8.83 2.68 -0.88
CA LEU A 102 8.40 1.31 -0.58
C LEU A 102 9.18 0.23 -1.35
N ILE A 103 9.68 0.57 -2.54
CA ILE A 103 10.39 -0.38 -3.40
C ILE A 103 11.91 -0.27 -3.31
N LYS A 104 12.46 0.55 -2.43
CA LYS A 104 13.89 0.87 -2.36
C LYS A 104 14.81 -0.35 -2.35
N ASP A 105 14.38 -1.43 -1.67
CA ASP A 105 15.12 -2.68 -1.51
C ASP A 105 14.59 -3.81 -2.40
N LEU A 106 13.76 -3.48 -3.42
CA LEU A 106 13.15 -4.44 -4.31
C LEU A 106 13.76 -4.37 -5.70
N SER A 107 13.60 -5.45 -6.48
CA SER A 107 14.03 -5.52 -7.88
C SER A 107 13.07 -6.39 -8.70
N GLY A 108 13.10 -6.26 -10.02
CA GLY A 108 12.31 -7.08 -10.94
C GLY A 108 10.99 -6.42 -11.37
N CYS A 109 9.89 -7.18 -11.42
CA CYS A 109 8.60 -6.72 -11.92
C CYS A 109 7.68 -6.32 -10.78
N LEU A 110 7.07 -5.14 -10.90
CA LEU A 110 6.05 -4.63 -9.98
C LEU A 110 4.73 -4.48 -10.72
N TYR A 111 3.74 -5.25 -10.31
CA TYR A 111 2.36 -5.15 -10.79
C TYR A 111 1.58 -4.17 -9.92
N ALA A 112 0.85 -3.24 -10.54
CA ALA A 112 0.02 -2.27 -9.85
C ALA A 112 -1.22 -1.92 -10.66
N ASP A 113 -2.25 -1.38 -10.00
CA ASP A 113 -3.48 -0.93 -10.67
C ASP A 113 -3.22 0.31 -11.54
N LYS A 114 -4.18 0.65 -12.39
CA LYS A 114 -4.14 1.81 -13.30
C LYS A 114 -3.93 3.14 -12.58
N GLY A 115 -4.27 3.25 -11.31
CA GLY A 115 -4.00 4.42 -10.47
C GLY A 115 -2.51 4.79 -10.39
N TYR A 116 -1.64 3.84 -10.63
CA TYR A 116 -0.17 4.03 -10.66
C TYR A 116 0.37 4.43 -12.05
N LEU A 117 -0.48 4.59 -13.06
CA LEU A 117 -0.07 5.02 -14.39
C LEU A 117 0.54 6.42 -14.36
N SER A 118 1.84 6.51 -14.64
CA SER A 118 2.58 7.76 -14.82
C SER A 118 3.86 7.47 -15.60
N ALA A 119 4.09 8.21 -16.68
CA ALA A 119 5.32 8.06 -17.47
C ALA A 119 6.57 8.42 -16.65
N SER A 120 6.48 9.47 -15.84
CA SER A 120 7.57 9.89 -14.95
C SER A 120 7.88 8.85 -13.88
N LEU A 121 6.84 8.29 -13.24
CA LEU A 121 7.01 7.23 -12.25
C LEU A 121 7.64 5.98 -12.88
N LYS A 122 7.14 5.55 -14.03
CA LYS A 122 7.68 4.38 -14.76
C LYS A 122 9.17 4.56 -15.09
N GLN A 123 9.58 5.75 -15.52
CA GLN A 123 10.97 6.06 -15.80
C GLN A 123 11.82 6.05 -14.52
N GLN A 124 11.32 6.65 -13.43
CA GLN A 124 11.99 6.64 -12.13
C GLN A 124 12.18 5.23 -11.60
N LEU A 125 11.14 4.39 -11.64
CA LEU A 125 11.22 3.00 -11.18
C LEU A 125 12.19 2.16 -12.02
N LYS A 126 12.23 2.42 -13.33
CA LYS A 126 13.17 1.76 -14.23
C LYS A 126 14.64 2.05 -13.86
N THR A 127 14.98 3.29 -13.46
CA THR A 127 16.34 3.62 -12.98
C THR A 127 16.67 2.93 -11.65
N MET A 128 15.65 2.53 -10.87
CA MET A 128 15.82 1.75 -9.64
C MET A 128 15.82 0.23 -9.87
N GLY A 129 15.80 -0.24 -11.12
CA GLY A 129 15.80 -1.66 -11.47
C GLY A 129 14.43 -2.33 -11.38
N ILE A 130 13.33 -1.54 -11.30
CA ILE A 130 11.95 -2.03 -11.24
C ILE A 130 11.24 -1.80 -12.58
N ASN A 131 10.62 -2.85 -13.11
CA ASN A 131 9.75 -2.78 -14.27
C ASN A 131 8.28 -2.68 -13.80
N LEU A 132 7.68 -1.48 -13.88
CA LEU A 132 6.28 -1.25 -13.50
C LEU A 132 5.33 -1.73 -14.60
N ILE A 133 4.41 -2.61 -14.24
CA ILE A 133 3.38 -3.21 -15.10
C ILE A 133 1.99 -2.82 -14.56
N THR A 134 1.28 -1.95 -15.28
CA THR A 134 -0.03 -1.42 -14.85
C THR A 134 -1.20 -1.86 -15.71
N ASN A 135 -0.99 -2.68 -16.76
CA ASN A 135 -2.01 -3.10 -17.73
C ASN A 135 -2.18 -4.62 -17.76
N ILE A 136 -2.65 -5.22 -16.67
CA ILE A 136 -2.84 -6.68 -16.57
C ILE A 136 -3.82 -7.20 -17.65
N LYS A 137 -4.82 -6.42 -18.07
CA LYS A 137 -5.80 -6.87 -19.08
C LYS A 137 -5.26 -7.00 -20.52
N HIS A 138 -4.18 -6.32 -20.87
CA HIS A 138 -3.66 -6.34 -22.25
C HIS A 138 -2.57 -7.42 -22.44
N GLU A 139 -1.76 -7.67 -21.44
CA GLU A 139 -0.65 -8.65 -21.54
C GLU A 139 -1.13 -10.10 -21.46
N PHE A 140 -2.17 -10.40 -20.67
CA PHE A 140 -2.79 -11.74 -20.67
C PHE A 140 -3.50 -12.08 -21.98
N ARG A 141 -3.93 -11.10 -22.79
CA ARG A 141 -4.48 -11.34 -24.13
C ARG A 141 -3.41 -11.61 -25.18
N THR A 142 -2.25 -10.98 -25.08
CA THR A 142 -1.13 -11.21 -26.02
C THR A 142 -0.43 -12.54 -25.77
N ASN A 143 -0.26 -12.97 -24.51
CA ASN A 143 0.34 -14.26 -24.21
C ASN A 143 -0.54 -15.48 -24.52
N LYS A 144 -1.88 -15.32 -24.63
CA LYS A 144 -2.76 -16.39 -25.10
C LYS A 144 -2.57 -16.73 -26.60
N LYS A 145 -1.98 -15.86 -27.39
CA LYS A 145 -1.67 -16.13 -28.82
C LYS A 145 -0.36 -16.91 -29.03
N THR A 146 0.50 -16.99 -28.02
CA THR A 146 1.80 -17.67 -28.13
C THR A 146 1.79 -19.10 -27.55
N LEU A 147 0.68 -19.57 -27.01
CA LEU A 147 0.54 -20.89 -26.40
C LEU A 147 -0.17 -21.93 -27.30
N TYR A 148 -0.33 -21.64 -28.58
CA TYR A 148 -0.82 -22.59 -29.57
C TYR A 148 0.20 -22.72 -30.72
N PHE A 149 1.27 -23.42 -30.45
CA PHE A 149 2.07 -24.16 -31.45
C PHE A 149 2.65 -25.41 -30.79
#